data_ead2e6e279d115b9d4b31f3450c314d6
#
_entry.id   ead2e6e279d115b9d4b31f3450c314d6
#
_cell.length_a   1.000
_cell.length_b   1.000
_cell.length_c   1.000
_cell.angle_alpha   90.00
_cell.angle_beta   90.00
_cell.angle_gamma   90.00
#
_symmetry.space_group_name_H-M   'P 1'
#
loop_
_entity.id
_entity.type
_entity.pdbx_description
1 polymer ?
#
loop_
_entity_poly.entity_id
_entity_poly.type
_entity_poly.pdbx_seq_one_letter_code
_entity_poly.pdbx_strand_id
1 'polypeptide(L)'
;MQTTEKLEKALSVVMAQFDEVNAFFIAKIAAQIQKIGQMSQSSINQLTIMMEMSQDVTAIKKKLQTATGLASAQMAKVYQAAMDDVYTDPRFAAAMESQPLSDAAQNQLRHYVRAVSMQTAGDLQNYSNTTAVSDAYKKAVDKAVLAASSGLTDYNSAMRRTVQELGYNGLQVQYASGYHRRLDTAVRQNIIDATNQIAKNGAQIIGDDLGFNAREISAHAHSAPDHEPVQGRVFLIAEFEKMQSGQPFVDVEGHVYTAFRRPIGEWNCMHFPVPFDTRYSVRRYTDEQLSAWKAANDAGVEIGGKHYTIYQATQLMRRIETESRRWK
;
A
#
# COMPACT_ATOMS: atom_id res chain seq x y z
N MET A 1 -1.73 17.60 0.25
CA MET A 1 -2.70 17.40 1.36
C MET A 1 -4.05 16.89 0.86
N GLN A 2 -4.62 17.43 -0.20
CA GLN A 2 -5.93 16.94 -0.73
C GLN A 2 -5.91 15.51 -1.27
N THR A 3 -4.83 15.08 -1.95
CA THR A 3 -4.71 13.70 -2.45
C THR A 3 -4.68 12.68 -1.32
N THR A 4 -3.98 12.96 -0.22
CA THR A 4 -3.89 12.03 0.92
C THR A 4 -5.27 11.78 1.53
N GLU A 5 -6.05 12.84 1.77
CA GLU A 5 -7.40 12.71 2.34
C GLU A 5 -8.36 12.01 1.36
N LYS A 6 -8.33 12.38 0.08
CA LYS A 6 -9.14 11.72 -0.96
C LYS A 6 -8.75 10.24 -1.11
N LEU A 7 -7.45 9.93 -1.05
CA LEU A 7 -6.94 8.57 -1.12
C LEU A 7 -7.41 7.76 0.10
N GLU A 8 -7.28 8.28 1.31
CA GLU A 8 -7.72 7.57 2.51
C GLU A 8 -9.23 7.33 2.52
N LYS A 9 -10.02 8.32 2.11
CA LYS A 9 -11.47 8.16 1.95
C LYS A 9 -11.82 7.09 0.92
N ALA A 10 -11.16 7.09 -0.23
CA ALA A 10 -11.39 6.09 -1.27
C ALA A 10 -10.93 4.70 -0.82
N LEU A 11 -9.77 4.60 -0.14
CA LEU A 11 -9.28 3.36 0.45
C LEU A 11 -10.26 2.81 1.48
N SER A 12 -10.83 3.64 2.35
CA SER A 12 -11.80 3.18 3.35
C SER A 12 -13.04 2.56 2.70
N VAL A 13 -13.55 3.15 1.62
CA VAL A 13 -14.68 2.61 0.84
C VAL A 13 -14.31 1.28 0.19
N VAL A 14 -13.13 1.18 -0.41
CA VAL A 14 -12.64 -0.07 -1.02
C VAL A 14 -12.44 -1.15 0.04
N MET A 15 -11.78 -0.81 1.15
CA MET A 15 -11.53 -1.79 2.23
C MET A 15 -12.83 -2.33 2.82
N ALA A 16 -13.86 -1.49 3.03
CA ALA A 16 -15.17 -1.94 3.49
C ALA A 16 -15.79 -3.00 2.57
N GLN A 17 -15.60 -2.91 1.26
CA GLN A 17 -16.08 -3.93 0.31
C GLN A 17 -15.36 -5.27 0.47
N PHE A 18 -14.05 -5.26 0.72
CA PHE A 18 -13.29 -6.49 0.97
C PHE A 18 -13.58 -7.08 2.36
N ASP A 19 -13.86 -6.25 3.37
CA ASP A 19 -14.35 -6.70 4.68
C ASP A 19 -15.69 -7.42 4.56
N GLU A 20 -16.62 -6.91 3.73
CA GLU A 20 -17.87 -7.59 3.42
C GLU A 20 -17.66 -8.94 2.73
N VAL A 21 -16.69 -9.05 1.82
CA VAL A 21 -16.33 -10.34 1.18
C VAL A 21 -15.82 -11.32 2.22
N ASN A 22 -14.91 -10.88 3.11
CA ASN A 22 -14.38 -11.72 4.19
C ASN A 22 -15.48 -12.15 5.17
N ALA A 23 -16.36 -11.24 5.58
CA ALA A 23 -17.49 -11.56 6.48
C ALA A 23 -18.43 -12.59 5.83
N PHE A 24 -18.73 -12.42 4.54
CA PHE A 24 -19.57 -13.35 3.79
C PHE A 24 -18.92 -14.75 3.68
N PHE A 25 -17.62 -14.80 3.40
CA PHE A 25 -16.82 -16.04 3.36
C PHE A 25 -16.87 -16.77 4.69
N ILE A 26 -16.63 -16.08 5.80
CA ILE A 26 -16.68 -16.64 7.16
C ILE A 26 -18.06 -17.14 7.50
N ALA A 27 -19.12 -16.38 7.20
CA ALA A 27 -20.49 -16.74 7.46
C ALA A 27 -20.90 -18.02 6.72
N LYS A 28 -20.47 -18.17 5.46
CA LYS A 28 -20.74 -19.38 4.66
C LYS A 28 -20.07 -20.62 5.26
N ILE A 29 -18.82 -20.50 5.71
CA ILE A 29 -18.11 -21.61 6.37
C ILE A 29 -18.76 -21.97 7.70
N ALA A 30 -19.12 -20.99 8.53
CA ALA A 30 -19.77 -21.22 9.81
C ALA A 30 -21.12 -21.96 9.64
N ALA A 31 -21.95 -21.50 8.70
CA ALA A 31 -23.22 -22.14 8.39
C ALA A 31 -23.03 -23.60 7.91
N GLN A 32 -22.03 -23.85 7.08
CA GLN A 32 -21.74 -25.19 6.57
C GLN A 32 -21.28 -26.14 7.68
N ILE A 33 -20.38 -25.70 8.57
CA ILE A 33 -19.91 -26.49 9.72
C ILE A 33 -21.08 -26.82 10.63
N GLN A 34 -21.94 -25.83 10.94
CA GLN A 34 -23.13 -26.04 11.78
C GLN A 34 -24.09 -27.08 11.17
N LYS A 35 -24.34 -26.98 9.86
CA LYS A 35 -25.20 -27.90 9.13
C LYS A 35 -24.65 -29.33 9.14
N ILE A 36 -23.37 -29.53 8.90
CA ILE A 36 -22.71 -30.85 8.96
C ILE A 36 -22.88 -31.46 10.35
N GLY A 37 -22.73 -30.67 11.41
CA GLY A 37 -22.93 -31.14 12.79
C GLY A 37 -24.36 -31.65 13.12
N GLN A 38 -25.35 -31.29 12.30
CA GLN A 38 -26.76 -31.71 12.48
C GLN A 38 -27.18 -32.85 11.56
N MET A 39 -26.33 -33.22 10.58
CA MET A 39 -26.66 -34.24 9.59
C MET A 39 -26.14 -35.61 9.96
N SER A 40 -26.95 -36.67 9.65
CA SER A 40 -26.49 -38.05 9.70
C SER A 40 -25.48 -38.32 8.57
N GLN A 41 -24.56 -39.29 8.77
CA GLN A 41 -23.56 -39.70 7.80
C GLN A 41 -24.15 -40.61 6.71
N SER A 42 -25.10 -40.13 5.93
CA SER A 42 -25.61 -40.86 4.75
C SER A 42 -24.93 -40.36 3.47
N SER A 43 -24.82 -41.22 2.47
CA SER A 43 -24.23 -40.85 1.14
C SER A 43 -25.01 -39.70 0.48
N ILE A 44 -26.32 -39.61 0.67
CA ILE A 44 -27.17 -38.54 0.15
C ILE A 44 -26.79 -37.22 0.83
N ASN A 45 -26.60 -37.22 2.16
CA ASN A 45 -26.19 -36.03 2.92
C ASN A 45 -24.80 -35.58 2.52
N GLN A 46 -23.85 -36.48 2.26
CA GLN A 46 -22.51 -36.15 1.78
C GLN A 46 -22.53 -35.47 0.41
N LEU A 47 -23.35 -36.00 -0.52
CA LEU A 47 -23.52 -35.37 -1.84
C LEU A 47 -24.14 -33.97 -1.74
N THR A 48 -25.18 -33.83 -0.90
CA THR A 48 -25.82 -32.52 -0.64
C THR A 48 -24.81 -31.51 -0.11
N ILE A 49 -24.00 -31.89 0.87
CA ILE A 49 -22.93 -31.05 1.44
C ILE A 49 -21.94 -30.62 0.35
N MET A 50 -21.47 -31.54 -0.49
CA MET A 50 -20.53 -31.21 -1.58
C MET A 50 -21.13 -30.23 -2.59
N MET A 51 -22.39 -30.38 -2.96
CA MET A 51 -23.10 -29.46 -3.87
C MET A 51 -23.23 -28.07 -3.26
N GLU A 52 -23.62 -27.97 -2.01
CA GLU A 52 -23.76 -26.69 -1.28
C GLU A 52 -22.41 -25.97 -1.12
N MET A 53 -21.35 -26.71 -0.77
CA MET A 53 -19.99 -26.17 -0.72
C MET A 53 -19.57 -25.57 -2.08
N SER A 54 -19.91 -26.23 -3.20
CA SER A 54 -19.63 -25.72 -4.54
C SER A 54 -20.42 -24.43 -4.85
N GLN A 55 -21.69 -24.37 -4.45
CA GLN A 55 -22.53 -23.18 -4.58
C GLN A 55 -22.00 -22.01 -3.76
N ASP A 56 -21.61 -22.27 -2.50
CA ASP A 56 -21.04 -21.27 -1.61
C ASP A 56 -19.73 -20.68 -2.17
N VAL A 57 -18.83 -21.54 -2.65
CA VAL A 57 -17.58 -21.11 -3.30
C VAL A 57 -17.88 -20.23 -4.51
N THR A 58 -18.86 -20.59 -5.32
CA THR A 58 -19.27 -19.82 -6.51
C THR A 58 -19.82 -18.44 -6.10
N ALA A 59 -20.65 -18.38 -5.05
CA ALA A 59 -21.20 -17.14 -4.52
C ALA A 59 -20.11 -16.22 -3.96
N ILE A 60 -19.14 -16.78 -3.22
CA ILE A 60 -17.99 -16.03 -2.68
C ILE A 60 -17.14 -15.47 -3.81
N LYS A 61 -16.82 -16.27 -4.83
CA LYS A 61 -16.06 -15.81 -6.01
C LYS A 61 -16.77 -14.68 -6.73
N LYS A 62 -18.08 -14.78 -6.93
CA LYS A 62 -18.89 -13.73 -7.55
C LYS A 62 -18.85 -12.44 -6.74
N LYS A 63 -19.01 -12.52 -5.40
CA LYS A 63 -18.91 -11.33 -4.53
C LYS A 63 -17.53 -10.70 -4.58
N LEU A 64 -16.47 -11.49 -4.62
CA LEU A 64 -15.10 -11.02 -4.76
C LEU A 64 -14.87 -10.31 -6.10
N GLN A 65 -15.34 -10.86 -7.22
CA GLN A 65 -15.27 -10.22 -8.54
C GLN A 65 -16.02 -8.89 -8.57
N THR A 66 -17.17 -8.80 -7.93
CA THR A 66 -17.93 -7.54 -7.81
C THR A 66 -17.13 -6.50 -7.01
N ALA A 67 -16.54 -6.87 -5.88
CA ALA A 67 -15.73 -5.97 -5.05
C ALA A 67 -14.49 -5.46 -5.82
N THR A 68 -13.80 -6.31 -6.58
CA THR A 68 -12.64 -5.90 -7.40
C THR A 68 -13.04 -4.96 -8.53
N GLY A 69 -14.18 -5.18 -9.17
CA GLY A 69 -14.70 -4.28 -10.20
C GLY A 69 -15.05 -2.88 -9.66
N LEU A 70 -15.73 -2.82 -8.51
CA LEU A 70 -16.04 -1.56 -7.83
C LEU A 70 -14.78 -0.82 -7.37
N ALA A 71 -13.80 -1.56 -6.83
CA ALA A 71 -12.51 -1.00 -6.43
C ALA A 71 -11.78 -0.36 -7.62
N SER A 72 -11.72 -1.03 -8.78
CA SER A 72 -11.10 -0.50 -10.00
C SER A 72 -11.76 0.80 -10.47
N ALA A 73 -13.10 0.87 -10.46
CA ALA A 73 -13.82 2.07 -10.85
C ALA A 73 -13.59 3.25 -9.88
N GLN A 74 -13.49 2.96 -8.58
CA GLN A 74 -13.19 3.98 -7.57
C GLN A 74 -11.76 4.51 -7.71
N MET A 75 -10.80 3.62 -8.01
CA MET A 75 -9.39 3.99 -8.14
C MET A 75 -9.11 4.90 -9.34
N ALA A 76 -9.81 4.74 -10.46
CA ALA A 76 -9.66 5.64 -11.60
C ALA A 76 -9.89 7.12 -11.22
N LYS A 77 -10.83 7.39 -10.32
CA LYS A 77 -11.09 8.75 -9.79
C LYS A 77 -9.97 9.25 -8.88
N VAL A 78 -9.41 8.36 -8.05
CA VAL A 78 -8.28 8.72 -7.17
C VAL A 78 -7.03 9.04 -7.99
N TYR A 79 -6.77 8.28 -9.05
CA TYR A 79 -5.63 8.49 -9.93
C TYR A 79 -5.74 9.81 -10.71
N GLN A 80 -6.93 10.16 -11.16
CA GLN A 80 -7.15 11.47 -11.76
C GLN A 80 -6.92 12.58 -10.72
N ALA A 81 -7.45 12.46 -9.52
CA ALA A 81 -7.23 13.44 -8.45
C ALA A 81 -5.74 13.56 -8.06
N ALA A 82 -4.99 12.47 -8.07
CA ALA A 82 -3.55 12.49 -7.83
C ALA A 82 -2.80 13.30 -8.91
N MET A 83 -3.23 13.19 -10.17
CA MET A 83 -2.67 13.97 -11.26
C MET A 83 -3.06 15.46 -11.14
N ASP A 84 -4.32 15.75 -10.79
CA ASP A 84 -4.79 17.13 -10.56
C ASP A 84 -3.99 17.82 -9.44
N ASP A 85 -3.63 17.09 -8.37
CA ASP A 85 -2.76 17.61 -7.31
C ASP A 85 -1.34 17.91 -7.80
N VAL A 86 -0.81 17.17 -8.78
CA VAL A 86 0.47 17.48 -9.41
C VAL A 86 0.37 18.79 -10.21
N TYR A 87 -0.70 19.00 -10.96
CA TYR A 87 -0.93 20.25 -11.70
C TYR A 87 -1.04 21.47 -10.78
N THR A 88 -1.57 21.32 -9.59
CA THR A 88 -1.77 22.42 -8.63
C THR A 88 -0.62 22.53 -7.62
N ASP A 89 0.42 21.71 -7.73
CA ASP A 89 1.58 21.79 -6.85
C ASP A 89 2.34 23.11 -7.07
N PRO A 90 2.64 23.89 -6.02
CA PRO A 90 3.29 25.18 -6.16
C PRO A 90 4.68 25.11 -6.79
N ARG A 91 5.28 23.92 -6.83
CA ARG A 91 6.56 23.73 -7.55
C ARG A 91 6.42 23.81 -9.07
N PHE A 92 5.24 23.53 -9.60
CA PHE A 92 4.96 23.46 -11.04
C PHE A 92 4.05 24.60 -11.52
N ALA A 93 3.13 25.06 -10.70
CA ALA A 93 2.06 25.98 -11.08
C ALA A 93 2.60 27.24 -11.77
N ALA A 94 3.54 27.95 -11.14
CA ALA A 94 4.10 29.18 -11.69
C ALA A 94 4.87 28.97 -13.00
N ALA A 95 5.56 27.83 -13.13
CA ALA A 95 6.25 27.48 -14.38
C ALA A 95 5.25 27.21 -15.51
N MET A 96 4.15 26.49 -15.23
CA MET A 96 3.10 26.18 -16.20
C MET A 96 2.29 27.44 -16.61
N GLU A 97 2.15 28.42 -15.72
CA GLU A 97 1.57 29.73 -16.08
C GLU A 97 2.46 30.51 -17.07
N SER A 98 3.78 30.42 -16.90
CA SER A 98 4.75 31.07 -17.78
C SER A 98 4.96 30.33 -19.10
N GLN A 99 4.93 29.01 -19.07
CA GLN A 99 5.14 28.13 -20.21
C GLN A 99 4.15 26.95 -20.13
N PRO A 100 3.07 26.96 -20.92
CA PRO A 100 2.12 25.85 -20.97
C PRO A 100 2.83 24.55 -21.39
N LEU A 101 2.36 23.43 -20.81
CA LEU A 101 2.85 22.10 -21.20
C LEU A 101 2.62 21.84 -22.69
N SER A 102 3.60 21.22 -23.32
CA SER A 102 3.48 20.77 -24.71
C SER A 102 2.32 19.77 -24.87
N ASP A 103 1.75 19.71 -26.08
CA ASP A 103 0.72 18.70 -26.40
C ASP A 103 1.24 17.27 -26.20
N ALA A 104 2.53 17.05 -26.44
CA ALA A 104 3.19 15.77 -26.22
C ALA A 104 3.16 15.37 -24.75
N ALA A 105 3.57 16.28 -23.86
CA ALA A 105 3.55 16.03 -22.41
C ALA A 105 2.14 15.81 -21.88
N GLN A 106 1.16 16.64 -22.31
CA GLN A 106 -0.23 16.46 -21.93
C GLN A 106 -0.81 15.10 -22.38
N ASN A 107 -0.46 14.66 -23.60
CA ASN A 107 -0.83 13.34 -24.10
C ASN A 107 -0.17 12.24 -23.27
N GLN A 108 1.13 12.36 -22.97
CA GLN A 108 1.88 11.40 -22.17
C GLN A 108 1.29 11.25 -20.77
N LEU A 109 0.92 12.34 -20.12
CA LEU A 109 0.26 12.32 -18.80
C LEU A 109 -1.09 11.58 -18.84
N ARG A 110 -1.93 11.89 -19.85
CA ARG A 110 -3.22 11.18 -20.03
C ARG A 110 -3.02 9.69 -20.26
N HIS A 111 -2.10 9.32 -21.12
CA HIS A 111 -1.78 7.91 -21.41
C HIS A 111 -1.21 7.20 -20.18
N TYR A 112 -0.38 7.89 -19.40
CA TYR A 112 0.22 7.32 -18.19
C TYR A 112 -0.84 7.01 -17.12
N VAL A 113 -1.71 7.95 -16.78
CA VAL A 113 -2.82 7.73 -15.83
C VAL A 113 -3.70 6.57 -16.28
N ARG A 114 -4.02 6.51 -17.58
CA ARG A 114 -4.81 5.41 -18.14
C ARG A 114 -4.09 4.07 -18.02
N ALA A 115 -2.80 4.01 -18.32
CA ALA A 115 -2.01 2.79 -18.24
C ALA A 115 -1.93 2.26 -16.81
N VAL A 116 -1.68 3.12 -15.82
CA VAL A 116 -1.67 2.75 -14.40
C VAL A 116 -3.05 2.29 -13.94
N SER A 117 -4.13 2.95 -14.39
CA SER A 117 -5.50 2.53 -14.08
C SER A 117 -5.82 1.14 -14.64
N MET A 118 -5.40 0.86 -15.86
CA MET A 118 -5.59 -0.46 -16.49
C MET A 118 -4.75 -1.53 -15.79
N GLN A 119 -3.51 -1.23 -15.41
CA GLN A 119 -2.65 -2.15 -14.68
C GLN A 119 -3.25 -2.48 -13.31
N THR A 120 -3.68 -1.47 -12.54
CA THR A 120 -4.34 -1.70 -11.25
C THR A 120 -5.59 -2.56 -11.40
N ALA A 121 -6.43 -2.30 -12.39
CA ALA A 121 -7.61 -3.12 -12.67
C ALA A 121 -7.22 -4.58 -12.97
N GLY A 122 -6.17 -4.79 -13.77
CA GLY A 122 -5.61 -6.12 -14.06
C GLY A 122 -5.07 -6.82 -12.81
N ASP A 123 -4.35 -6.10 -11.95
CA ASP A 123 -3.80 -6.63 -10.70
C ASP A 123 -4.92 -7.04 -9.72
N LEU A 124 -5.96 -6.21 -9.57
CA LEU A 124 -7.12 -6.53 -8.74
C LEU A 124 -7.88 -7.74 -9.27
N GLN A 125 -8.03 -7.85 -10.60
CA GLN A 125 -8.60 -9.03 -11.24
C GLN A 125 -7.75 -10.28 -10.98
N ASN A 126 -6.42 -10.18 -11.07
CA ASN A 126 -5.50 -11.27 -10.75
C ASN A 126 -5.61 -11.68 -9.28
N TYR A 127 -5.72 -10.75 -8.36
CA TYR A 127 -5.95 -11.08 -6.94
C TYR A 127 -7.25 -11.85 -6.75
N SER A 128 -8.32 -11.48 -7.46
CA SER A 128 -9.56 -12.24 -7.45
C SER A 128 -9.39 -13.68 -7.97
N ASN A 129 -8.59 -13.86 -9.03
CA ASN A 129 -8.36 -15.16 -9.64
C ASN A 129 -7.40 -16.04 -8.84
N THR A 130 -6.36 -15.44 -8.23
CA THR A 130 -5.32 -16.15 -7.47
C THR A 130 -5.70 -16.37 -5.99
N THR A 131 -6.75 -15.73 -5.50
CA THR A 131 -7.29 -16.02 -4.17
C THR A 131 -7.87 -17.42 -4.17
N ALA A 132 -7.25 -18.32 -3.41
CA ALA A 132 -7.62 -19.72 -3.37
C ALA A 132 -8.90 -19.97 -2.54
N VAL A 133 -10.03 -19.34 -2.93
CA VAL A 133 -11.31 -19.39 -2.20
C VAL A 133 -11.75 -20.83 -1.99
N SER A 134 -11.68 -21.69 -3.01
CA SER A 134 -12.10 -23.10 -2.93
C SER A 134 -11.28 -23.88 -1.91
N ASP A 135 -9.96 -23.71 -1.95
CA ASP A 135 -9.05 -24.44 -1.05
C ASP A 135 -9.14 -23.92 0.38
N ALA A 136 -9.25 -22.59 0.56
CA ALA A 136 -9.45 -21.99 1.89
C ALA A 136 -10.77 -22.44 2.52
N TYR A 137 -11.86 -22.43 1.73
CA TYR A 137 -13.16 -22.90 2.16
C TYR A 137 -13.11 -24.37 2.58
N LYS A 138 -12.63 -25.24 1.68
CA LYS A 138 -12.55 -26.70 1.94
C LYS A 138 -11.69 -27.00 3.17
N LYS A 139 -10.47 -26.45 3.24
CA LYS A 139 -9.55 -26.66 4.37
C LYS A 139 -10.18 -26.24 5.71
N ALA A 140 -10.90 -25.12 5.75
CA ALA A 140 -11.54 -24.64 6.96
C ALA A 140 -12.68 -25.57 7.42
N VAL A 141 -13.52 -26.04 6.51
CA VAL A 141 -14.60 -26.98 6.80
C VAL A 141 -14.04 -28.34 7.20
N ASP A 142 -13.11 -28.90 6.42
CA ASP A 142 -12.50 -30.21 6.68
C ASP A 142 -11.79 -30.23 8.05
N LYS A 143 -11.04 -29.18 8.41
CA LYS A 143 -10.37 -29.04 9.71
C LYS A 143 -11.37 -29.06 10.87
N ALA A 144 -12.47 -28.30 10.75
CA ALA A 144 -13.48 -28.25 11.78
C ALA A 144 -14.22 -29.59 11.95
N VAL A 145 -14.58 -30.22 10.83
CA VAL A 145 -15.26 -31.53 10.81
C VAL A 145 -14.36 -32.62 11.39
N LEU A 146 -13.07 -32.64 11.00
CA LEU A 146 -12.12 -33.60 11.53
C LEU A 146 -11.95 -33.45 13.05
N ALA A 147 -11.81 -32.22 13.54
CA ALA A 147 -11.67 -31.94 14.98
C ALA A 147 -12.93 -32.39 15.78
N ALA A 148 -14.11 -32.18 15.24
CA ALA A 148 -15.33 -32.62 15.87
C ALA A 148 -15.54 -34.13 15.77
N SER A 149 -15.31 -34.75 14.60
CA SER A 149 -15.53 -36.19 14.40
C SER A 149 -14.51 -37.08 15.14
N SER A 150 -13.30 -36.54 15.40
CA SER A 150 -12.29 -37.22 16.21
C SER A 150 -12.52 -37.15 17.73
N GLY A 151 -13.57 -36.42 18.16
CA GLY A 151 -13.87 -36.22 19.57
C GLY A 151 -12.98 -35.22 20.30
N LEU A 152 -12.11 -34.50 19.56
CA LEU A 152 -11.25 -33.45 20.14
C LEU A 152 -12.06 -32.24 20.63
N THR A 153 -13.21 -31.96 19.99
CA THR A 153 -14.10 -30.85 20.32
C THR A 153 -15.51 -31.11 19.80
N ASP A 154 -16.50 -30.38 20.29
CA ASP A 154 -17.84 -30.37 19.69
C ASP A 154 -17.89 -29.46 18.46
N TYR A 155 -18.92 -29.65 17.60
CA TYR A 155 -19.09 -28.87 16.37
C TYR A 155 -19.21 -27.36 16.59
N ASN A 156 -19.83 -26.91 17.67
CA ASN A 156 -19.98 -25.48 17.97
C ASN A 156 -18.63 -24.86 18.36
N SER A 157 -17.83 -25.58 19.13
CA SER A 157 -16.49 -25.16 19.50
C SER A 157 -15.54 -25.19 18.31
N ALA A 158 -15.59 -26.19 17.43
CA ALA A 158 -14.87 -26.25 16.18
C ALA A 158 -15.22 -25.07 15.26
N MET A 159 -16.52 -24.78 15.11
CA MET A 159 -17.00 -23.62 14.35
C MET A 159 -16.46 -22.30 14.92
N ARG A 160 -16.57 -22.06 16.23
CA ARG A 160 -16.06 -20.83 16.86
C ARG A 160 -14.56 -20.64 16.62
N ARG A 161 -13.75 -21.68 16.79
CA ARG A 161 -12.30 -21.63 16.53
C ARG A 161 -12.00 -21.31 15.07
N THR A 162 -12.73 -21.95 14.13
CA THR A 162 -12.57 -21.70 12.69
C THR A 162 -12.92 -20.26 12.35
N VAL A 163 -14.02 -19.73 12.89
CA VAL A 163 -14.44 -18.32 12.69
C VAL A 163 -13.37 -17.35 13.22
N GLN A 164 -12.82 -17.60 14.41
CA GLN A 164 -11.75 -16.78 14.97
C GLN A 164 -10.48 -16.82 14.11
N GLU A 165 -10.05 -18.00 13.66
CA GLU A 165 -8.87 -18.17 12.80
C GLU A 165 -9.04 -17.47 11.44
N LEU A 166 -10.22 -17.60 10.82
CA LEU A 166 -10.53 -16.93 9.56
C LEU A 166 -10.72 -15.42 9.72
N GLY A 167 -11.24 -14.96 10.86
CA GLY A 167 -11.33 -13.53 11.18
C GLY A 167 -9.94 -12.88 11.25
N TYR A 168 -8.95 -13.62 11.79
CA TYR A 168 -7.57 -13.16 11.84
C TYR A 168 -6.84 -13.23 10.49
N ASN A 169 -6.96 -14.38 9.80
CA ASN A 169 -6.22 -14.65 8.55
C ASN A 169 -6.90 -14.07 7.31
N GLY A 170 -8.23 -14.03 7.25
CA GLY A 170 -9.01 -13.60 6.10
C GLY A 170 -8.77 -14.43 4.84
N LEU A 171 -9.26 -13.94 3.71
CA LEU A 171 -8.89 -14.44 2.39
C LEU A 171 -7.46 -14.01 2.06
N GLN A 172 -6.69 -14.88 1.43
CA GLN A 172 -5.29 -14.65 1.11
C GLN A 172 -5.04 -14.76 -0.39
N VAL A 173 -4.24 -13.83 -0.91
CA VAL A 173 -3.62 -13.92 -2.23
C VAL A 173 -2.39 -14.81 -2.13
N GLN A 174 -2.27 -15.76 -3.05
CA GLN A 174 -1.10 -16.62 -3.17
C GLN A 174 -0.22 -16.13 -4.32
N TYR A 175 1.03 -15.81 -4.03
CA TYR A 175 2.03 -15.41 -5.01
C TYR A 175 2.78 -16.63 -5.56
N ALA A 176 3.29 -16.52 -6.78
CA ALA A 176 4.06 -17.59 -7.42
C ALA A 176 5.31 -18.03 -6.62
N SER A 177 5.86 -17.13 -5.79
CA SER A 177 6.96 -17.40 -4.86
C SER A 177 6.56 -18.28 -3.66
N GLY A 178 5.27 -18.64 -3.52
CA GLY A 178 4.73 -19.33 -2.34
C GLY A 178 4.41 -18.41 -1.16
N TYR A 179 4.69 -17.12 -1.27
CA TYR A 179 4.32 -16.14 -0.25
C TYR A 179 2.81 -15.90 -0.26
N HIS A 180 2.22 -15.73 0.92
CA HIS A 180 0.80 -15.42 1.11
C HIS A 180 0.64 -14.06 1.77
N ARG A 181 -0.34 -13.28 1.33
CA ARG A 181 -0.72 -12.00 1.95
C ARG A 181 -2.25 -11.92 2.05
N ARG A 182 -2.76 -11.32 3.11
CA ARG A 182 -4.19 -11.00 3.19
C ARG A 182 -4.62 -10.18 1.97
N LEU A 183 -5.76 -10.52 1.41
CA LEU A 183 -6.28 -9.89 0.19
C LEU A 183 -6.48 -8.39 0.37
N ASP A 184 -7.08 -7.94 1.49
CA ASP A 184 -7.27 -6.53 1.82
C ASP A 184 -5.95 -5.76 1.87
N THR A 185 -4.92 -6.34 2.50
CA THR A 185 -3.58 -5.74 2.56
C THR A 185 -2.92 -5.65 1.18
N ALA A 186 -3.09 -6.68 0.33
CA ALA A 186 -2.54 -6.69 -1.02
C ALA A 186 -3.19 -5.60 -1.89
N VAL A 187 -4.52 -5.49 -1.83
CA VAL A 187 -5.30 -4.46 -2.54
C VAL A 187 -4.90 -3.06 -2.07
N ARG A 188 -4.87 -2.83 -0.76
CA ARG A 188 -4.49 -1.52 -0.20
C ARG A 188 -3.10 -1.09 -0.66
N GLN A 189 -2.12 -1.99 -0.60
CA GLN A 189 -0.75 -1.69 -1.02
C GLN A 189 -0.68 -1.36 -2.51
N ASN A 190 -1.31 -2.15 -3.37
CA ASN A 190 -1.33 -1.92 -4.81
C ASN A 190 -1.87 -0.52 -5.16
N ILE A 191 -2.95 -0.10 -4.51
CA ILE A 191 -3.57 1.20 -4.73
C ILE A 191 -2.65 2.35 -4.27
N ILE A 192 -2.03 2.23 -3.11
CA ILE A 192 -1.08 3.23 -2.59
C ILE A 192 0.12 3.36 -3.53
N ASP A 193 0.69 2.24 -3.95
CA ASP A 193 1.85 2.23 -4.83
C ASP A 193 1.53 2.85 -6.20
N ALA A 194 0.37 2.51 -6.78
CA ALA A 194 -0.09 3.10 -8.03
C ALA A 194 -0.33 4.61 -7.93
N THR A 195 -0.94 5.08 -6.83
CA THR A 195 -1.14 6.52 -6.59
C THR A 195 0.20 7.26 -6.47
N ASN A 196 1.15 6.70 -5.74
CA ASN A 196 2.49 7.27 -5.60
C ASN A 196 3.25 7.30 -6.94
N GLN A 197 3.09 6.26 -7.76
CA GLN A 197 3.67 6.24 -9.11
C GLN A 197 3.10 7.33 -10.00
N ILE A 198 1.79 7.58 -9.96
CA ILE A 198 1.15 8.66 -10.73
C ILE A 198 1.71 10.02 -10.32
N ALA A 199 1.78 10.30 -9.03
CA ALA A 199 2.32 11.56 -8.53
C ALA A 199 3.79 11.75 -8.92
N LYS A 200 4.62 10.74 -8.74
CA LYS A 200 6.05 10.78 -9.03
C LYS A 200 6.34 10.95 -10.53
N ASN A 201 5.75 10.10 -11.36
CA ASN A 201 6.04 10.10 -12.79
C ASN A 201 5.31 11.25 -13.51
N GLY A 202 4.13 11.66 -13.02
CA GLY A 202 3.46 12.87 -13.50
C GLY A 202 4.32 14.12 -13.27
N ALA A 203 4.85 14.28 -12.05
CA ALA A 203 5.79 15.36 -11.76
C ALA A 203 7.04 15.31 -12.65
N GLN A 204 7.59 14.12 -12.90
CA GLN A 204 8.77 13.96 -13.76
C GLN A 204 8.47 14.38 -15.20
N ILE A 205 7.34 13.96 -15.78
CA ILE A 205 6.94 14.34 -17.15
C ILE A 205 6.81 15.87 -17.26
N ILE A 206 6.19 16.53 -16.26
CA ILE A 206 6.08 17.99 -16.24
C ILE A 206 7.46 18.65 -16.14
N GLY A 207 8.30 18.18 -15.22
CA GLY A 207 9.64 18.74 -15.03
C GLY A 207 10.54 18.60 -16.25
N ASP A 208 10.44 17.48 -16.98
CA ASP A 208 11.21 17.24 -18.20
C ASP A 208 10.73 18.13 -19.35
N ASP A 209 9.41 18.28 -19.53
CA ASP A 209 8.82 19.12 -20.58
C ASP A 209 9.14 20.62 -20.38
N LEU A 210 9.11 21.08 -19.14
CA LEU A 210 9.41 22.47 -18.78
C LEU A 210 10.92 22.74 -18.57
N GLY A 211 11.77 21.75 -18.71
CA GLY A 211 13.22 21.89 -18.58
C GLY A 211 13.67 22.28 -17.17
N PHE A 212 13.10 21.67 -16.15
CA PHE A 212 13.46 21.93 -14.76
C PHE A 212 14.91 21.55 -14.47
N ASN A 213 15.61 22.40 -13.73
CA ASN A 213 17.06 22.35 -13.56
C ASN A 213 17.51 21.76 -12.21
N ALA A 214 16.59 21.41 -11.33
CA ALA A 214 16.87 20.95 -9.98
C ALA A 214 15.91 19.84 -9.50
N ARG A 215 16.21 19.31 -8.32
CA ARG A 215 15.37 18.34 -7.59
C ARG A 215 15.20 18.80 -6.15
N GLU A 216 13.97 18.85 -5.64
CA GLU A 216 13.67 18.93 -4.21
C GLU A 216 13.54 17.52 -3.66
N ILE A 217 14.23 17.21 -2.57
CA ILE A 217 14.08 15.92 -1.92
C ILE A 217 12.82 15.94 -1.05
N SER A 218 11.91 14.99 -1.24
CA SER A 218 10.72 14.90 -0.41
C SER A 218 11.09 14.75 1.06
N ALA A 219 10.23 15.23 1.96
CA ALA A 219 10.48 15.17 3.39
C ALA A 219 9.33 14.48 4.13
N HIS A 220 9.64 13.83 5.22
CA HIS A 220 8.67 13.22 6.12
C HIS A 220 9.18 13.26 7.57
N ALA A 221 8.27 13.26 8.52
CA ALA A 221 8.60 13.13 9.93
C ALA A 221 9.33 11.79 10.20
N HIS A 222 10.27 11.80 11.14
CA HIS A 222 11.02 10.60 11.56
C HIS A 222 11.90 10.00 10.46
N SER A 223 12.56 10.85 9.69
CA SER A 223 13.55 10.46 8.69
C SER A 223 14.73 9.72 9.32
N ALA A 224 15.39 8.86 8.52
CA ALA A 224 16.64 8.23 8.93
C ALA A 224 17.75 9.30 9.10
N PRO A 225 18.67 9.15 10.09
CA PRO A 225 19.69 10.16 10.37
C PRO A 225 20.62 10.50 9.19
N ASP A 226 20.81 9.55 8.26
CA ASP A 226 21.62 9.74 7.06
C ASP A 226 20.94 10.61 6.01
N HIS A 227 19.61 10.62 5.95
CA HIS A 227 18.84 11.40 4.99
C HIS A 227 18.17 12.65 5.59
N GLU A 228 18.12 12.75 6.91
CA GLU A 228 17.54 13.91 7.60
C GLU A 228 18.14 15.25 7.16
N PRO A 229 19.48 15.41 6.96
CA PRO A 229 20.05 16.70 6.56
C PRO A 229 19.65 17.19 5.19
N VAL A 230 19.25 16.30 4.28
CA VAL A 230 18.96 16.64 2.86
C VAL A 230 17.47 16.64 2.53
N GLN A 231 16.63 16.14 3.41
CA GLN A 231 15.18 16.18 3.15
C GLN A 231 14.67 17.63 3.06
N GLY A 232 13.76 17.88 2.12
CA GLY A 232 13.22 19.21 1.87
C GLY A 232 14.21 20.22 1.27
N ARG A 233 15.45 19.79 0.96
CA ARG A 233 16.46 20.61 0.31
C ARG A 233 16.40 20.46 -1.20
N VAL A 234 16.89 21.49 -1.90
CA VAL A 234 16.91 21.57 -3.36
C VAL A 234 18.34 21.44 -3.88
N PHE A 235 18.55 20.61 -4.86
CA PHE A 235 19.83 20.34 -5.50
C PHE A 235 19.71 20.52 -7.01
N LEU A 236 20.65 21.24 -7.62
CA LEU A 236 20.80 21.24 -9.08
C LEU A 236 20.97 19.80 -9.58
N ILE A 237 20.57 19.51 -10.81
CA ILE A 237 20.64 18.14 -11.36
C ILE A 237 22.06 17.56 -11.22
N ALA A 238 23.11 18.33 -11.55
CA ALA A 238 24.48 17.88 -11.43
C ALA A 238 24.88 17.55 -9.97
N GLU A 239 24.40 18.33 -8.99
CA GLU A 239 24.68 18.08 -7.57
C GLU A 239 23.89 16.89 -7.05
N PHE A 240 22.64 16.70 -7.54
CA PHE A 240 21.87 15.50 -7.26
C PHE A 240 22.53 14.23 -7.81
N GLU A 241 23.12 14.28 -9.00
CA GLU A 241 23.90 13.17 -9.57
C GLU A 241 25.14 12.84 -8.75
N LYS A 242 25.86 13.85 -8.24
CA LYS A 242 26.98 13.65 -7.29
C LYS A 242 26.49 12.96 -6.01
N MET A 243 25.37 13.41 -5.43
CA MET A 243 24.73 12.77 -4.28
C MET A 243 24.48 11.29 -4.53
N GLN A 244 23.86 10.95 -5.68
CA GLN A 244 23.52 9.58 -6.04
C GLN A 244 24.76 8.70 -6.32
N SER A 245 25.85 9.29 -6.76
CA SER A 245 27.13 8.59 -7.01
C SER A 245 28.07 8.55 -5.79
N GLY A 246 27.62 9.05 -4.62
CA GLY A 246 28.41 9.02 -3.39
C GLY A 246 29.57 10.00 -3.37
N GLN A 247 29.49 11.09 -4.12
CA GLN A 247 30.46 12.19 -4.10
C GLN A 247 29.96 13.31 -3.16
N PRO A 248 30.84 14.21 -2.66
CA PRO A 248 30.43 15.43 -2.00
C PRO A 248 29.58 16.31 -2.93
N PHE A 249 28.56 16.95 -2.40
CA PHE A 249 27.60 17.74 -3.16
C PHE A 249 27.16 18.98 -2.36
N VAL A 250 26.47 19.91 -3.04
CA VAL A 250 26.02 21.17 -2.46
C VAL A 250 24.55 21.43 -2.83
N ASP A 251 23.75 22.00 -1.91
CA ASP A 251 22.39 22.46 -2.21
C ASP A 251 22.40 23.86 -2.84
N VAL A 252 21.23 24.32 -3.31
CA VAL A 252 21.10 25.66 -3.93
C VAL A 252 21.34 26.81 -2.96
N GLU A 253 21.33 26.56 -1.65
CA GLU A 253 21.60 27.54 -0.59
C GLU A 253 23.10 27.59 -0.21
N GLY A 254 23.92 26.68 -0.77
CA GLY A 254 25.36 26.62 -0.57
C GLY A 254 25.81 25.74 0.58
N HIS A 255 24.93 24.94 1.19
CA HIS A 255 25.34 23.99 2.21
C HIS A 255 26.07 22.81 1.56
N VAL A 256 27.22 22.47 2.12
CA VAL A 256 28.07 21.37 1.64
C VAL A 256 27.77 20.10 2.42
N TYR A 257 27.60 19.00 1.70
CA TYR A 257 27.30 17.67 2.26
C TYR A 257 28.42 16.69 1.91
N THR A 258 28.70 15.81 2.84
CA THR A 258 29.59 14.68 2.59
C THR A 258 28.85 13.59 1.80
N ALA A 259 29.62 12.67 1.20
CA ALA A 259 29.05 11.57 0.44
C ALA A 259 28.06 10.72 1.25
N PHE A 260 26.96 10.35 0.63
CA PHE A 260 25.99 9.41 1.20
C PHE A 260 26.45 7.96 1.05
N ARG A 261 26.14 7.16 2.06
CA ARG A 261 26.28 5.70 1.96
C ARG A 261 25.12 5.05 1.23
N ARG A 262 23.95 5.68 1.24
CA ARG A 262 22.70 5.15 0.69
C ARG A 262 22.03 6.22 -0.17
N PRO A 263 21.97 6.03 -1.50
CA PRO A 263 21.31 6.95 -2.41
C PRO A 263 19.84 7.18 -2.08
N ILE A 264 19.33 8.34 -2.49
CA ILE A 264 17.89 8.67 -2.38
C ILE A 264 17.09 7.78 -3.32
N GLY A 265 16.01 7.18 -2.81
CA GLY A 265 15.12 6.31 -3.59
C GLY A 265 15.45 4.82 -3.53
N GLU A 266 16.51 4.43 -2.83
CA GLU A 266 16.80 3.01 -2.58
C GLU A 266 15.81 2.34 -1.63
N TRP A 267 15.91 1.02 -1.53
CA TRP A 267 15.02 0.19 -0.71
C TRP A 267 14.96 0.70 0.74
N ASN A 268 13.75 0.83 1.28
CA ASN A 268 13.44 1.45 2.58
C ASN A 268 13.77 2.95 2.69
N CYS A 269 14.19 3.60 1.62
CA CYS A 269 14.24 5.05 1.57
C CYS A 269 12.85 5.58 1.20
N MET A 270 12.19 6.30 2.09
CA MET A 270 10.88 6.89 1.83
C MET A 270 10.99 8.26 1.13
N HIS A 271 12.21 8.71 0.84
CA HIS A 271 12.47 9.94 0.11
C HIS A 271 12.45 9.68 -1.40
N PHE A 272 11.98 10.65 -2.14
CA PHE A 272 12.06 10.67 -3.61
C PHE A 272 12.39 12.08 -4.10
N PRO A 273 13.14 12.20 -5.21
CA PRO A 273 13.43 13.48 -5.82
C PRO A 273 12.20 13.97 -6.58
N VAL A 274 11.85 15.23 -6.40
CA VAL A 274 10.76 15.90 -7.12
C VAL A 274 11.37 16.97 -8.02
N PRO A 275 11.00 17.03 -9.31
CA PRO A 275 11.47 18.09 -10.19
C PRO A 275 11.21 19.48 -9.61
N PHE A 276 12.19 20.35 -9.75
CA PHE A 276 12.18 21.70 -9.20
C PHE A 276 12.87 22.65 -10.18
N ASP A 277 12.31 23.83 -10.36
CA ASP A 277 12.94 24.90 -11.15
C ASP A 277 13.35 26.03 -10.23
N THR A 278 14.64 26.33 -10.16
CA THR A 278 15.15 27.39 -9.27
C THR A 278 14.65 28.80 -9.63
N ARG A 279 14.04 28.99 -10.80
CA ARG A 279 13.50 30.27 -11.26
C ARG A 279 12.06 30.50 -10.83
N TYR A 280 11.24 29.44 -10.74
CA TYR A 280 9.79 29.55 -10.59
C TYR A 280 9.23 28.74 -9.40
N SER A 281 9.90 27.62 -9.05
CA SER A 281 9.37 26.71 -8.02
C SER A 281 9.57 27.27 -6.61
N VAL A 282 8.61 27.00 -5.75
CA VAL A 282 8.68 27.31 -4.32
C VAL A 282 8.88 26.00 -3.55
N ARG A 283 9.81 25.99 -2.59
CA ARG A 283 10.05 24.83 -1.73
C ARG A 283 8.74 24.43 -1.02
N ARG A 284 8.46 23.14 -1.03
CA ARG A 284 7.28 22.60 -0.36
C ARG A 284 7.42 22.60 1.16
N TYR A 285 8.66 22.47 1.65
CA TYR A 285 8.95 22.34 3.07
C TYR A 285 9.76 23.53 3.56
N THR A 286 9.27 24.20 4.63
CA THR A 286 10.02 25.29 5.25
C THR A 286 11.06 24.75 6.24
N ASP A 287 12.08 25.55 6.53
CA ASP A 287 13.10 25.18 7.51
C ASP A 287 12.54 25.03 8.92
N GLU A 288 11.51 25.80 9.26
CA GLU A 288 10.79 25.68 10.53
C GLU A 288 10.08 24.33 10.65
N GLN A 289 9.43 23.85 9.55
CA GLN A 289 8.79 22.54 9.53
C GLN A 289 9.81 21.41 9.67
N LEU A 290 10.92 21.48 8.94
CA LEU A 290 11.99 20.49 9.01
C LEU A 290 12.63 20.44 10.39
N SER A 291 12.88 21.61 10.98
CA SER A 291 13.43 21.73 12.34
C SER A 291 12.46 21.21 13.40
N ALA A 292 11.16 21.48 13.26
CA ALA A 292 10.13 20.96 14.17
C ALA A 292 10.04 19.43 14.09
N TRP A 293 10.10 18.85 12.89
CA TRP A 293 10.10 17.40 12.71
C TRP A 293 11.35 16.75 13.28
N LYS A 294 12.51 17.38 13.09
CA LYS A 294 13.75 16.92 13.71
C LYS A 294 13.66 16.94 15.22
N ALA A 295 13.23 18.05 15.80
CA ALA A 295 13.08 18.18 17.26
C ALA A 295 12.10 17.14 17.83
N ALA A 296 10.96 16.90 17.16
CA ALA A 296 10.00 15.88 17.56
C ALA A 296 10.59 14.45 17.46
N ASN A 297 11.39 14.17 16.41
CA ASN A 297 12.09 12.90 16.31
C ASN A 297 13.11 12.68 17.42
N ASP A 298 13.91 13.72 17.73
CA ASP A 298 14.98 13.68 18.73
C ASP A 298 14.42 13.64 20.16
N ALA A 299 13.27 14.28 20.42
CA ALA A 299 12.57 14.19 21.71
C ALA A 299 12.21 12.74 22.08
N GLY A 300 11.92 11.91 21.09
CA GLY A 300 11.87 10.45 21.20
C GLY A 300 10.96 9.90 22.28
N VAL A 301 11.29 8.70 22.73
CA VAL A 301 10.59 7.96 23.81
C VAL A 301 11.59 7.19 24.67
N GLU A 302 11.26 6.98 25.94
CA GLU A 302 12.01 6.08 26.81
C GLU A 302 11.40 4.68 26.82
N ILE A 303 12.23 3.67 26.55
CA ILE A 303 11.85 2.25 26.59
C ILE A 303 12.88 1.50 27.41
N GLY A 304 12.44 0.95 28.54
CA GLY A 304 13.32 0.19 29.44
C GLY A 304 14.50 1.02 30.03
N GLY A 305 14.29 2.31 30.31
CA GLY A 305 15.30 3.21 30.84
C GLY A 305 16.34 3.67 29.80
N LYS A 306 16.10 3.42 28.50
CA LYS A 306 16.95 3.89 27.41
C LYS A 306 16.16 4.80 26.48
N HIS A 307 16.75 5.94 26.15
CA HIS A 307 16.17 6.88 25.17
C HIS A 307 16.34 6.36 23.73
N TYR A 308 15.27 6.47 22.95
CA TYR A 308 15.23 6.18 21.52
C TYR A 308 14.59 7.35 20.78
N THR A 309 15.17 7.79 19.66
CA THR A 309 14.45 8.69 18.75
C THR A 309 13.20 7.99 18.22
N ILE A 310 12.21 8.74 17.73
CA ILE A 310 11.00 8.11 17.14
C ILE A 310 11.37 7.19 15.97
N TYR A 311 12.35 7.57 15.14
CA TYR A 311 12.87 6.69 14.10
C TYR A 311 13.41 5.37 14.68
N GLN A 312 14.26 5.42 15.71
CA GLN A 312 14.84 4.23 16.35
C GLN A 312 13.75 3.34 16.98
N ALA A 313 12.78 3.95 17.67
CA ALA A 313 11.65 3.24 18.26
C ALA A 313 10.82 2.51 17.19
N THR A 314 10.57 3.16 16.06
CA THR A 314 9.86 2.54 14.92
C THR A 314 10.65 1.36 14.34
N GLN A 315 11.97 1.45 14.21
CA GLN A 315 12.81 0.33 13.77
C GLN A 315 12.81 -0.83 14.77
N LEU A 316 12.83 -0.51 16.07
CA LEU A 316 12.72 -1.51 17.14
C LEU A 316 11.38 -2.24 17.08
N MET A 317 10.26 -1.51 16.93
CA MET A 317 8.93 -2.11 16.74
C MET A 317 8.86 -3.05 15.56
N ARG A 318 9.36 -2.64 14.39
CA ARG A 318 9.41 -3.50 13.19
C ARG A 318 10.21 -4.77 13.41
N ARG A 319 11.32 -4.69 14.16
CA ARG A 319 12.12 -5.86 14.53
C ARG A 319 11.32 -6.81 15.42
N ILE A 320 10.72 -6.29 16.50
CA ILE A 320 9.91 -7.08 17.42
C ILE A 320 8.74 -7.74 16.70
N GLU A 321 8.03 -7.03 15.81
CA GLU A 321 6.96 -7.59 15.00
C GLU A 321 7.45 -8.73 14.08
N THR A 322 8.61 -8.54 13.47
CA THR A 322 9.21 -9.56 12.59
C THR A 322 9.62 -10.80 13.39
N GLU A 323 10.21 -10.61 14.56
CA GLU A 323 10.59 -11.71 15.45
C GLU A 323 9.35 -12.41 16.00
N SER A 324 8.35 -11.68 16.46
CA SER A 324 7.09 -12.28 16.98
C SER A 324 6.35 -13.11 15.92
N ARG A 325 6.43 -12.72 14.63
CA ARG A 325 5.87 -13.53 13.53
C ARG A 325 6.64 -14.84 13.28
N ARG A 326 7.92 -14.91 13.64
CA ARG A 326 8.72 -16.15 13.55
C ARG A 326 8.40 -17.14 14.65
N TRP A 327 7.84 -16.68 15.77
CA TRP A 327 7.47 -17.53 16.92
C TRP A 327 6.02 -18.04 16.87
N LYS A 328 5.21 -17.54 15.92
CA LYS A 328 3.83 -18.01 15.62
C LYS A 328 3.82 -19.02 14.48
#